data_496ec91258dafe434650024ad19ebafa
#
_entry.id   496ec91258dafe434650024ad19ebafa
#
_cell.length_a   1.000
_cell.length_b   1.000
_cell.length_c   1.000
_cell.angle_alpha   90.00
_cell.angle_beta   90.00
_cell.angle_gamma   90.00
#
_symmetry.space_group_name_H-M   'P 1'
#
loop_
_entity.id
_entity.type
_entity.pdbx_description
1 polymer ?
#
loop_
_entity_poly.entity_id
_entity_poly.type
_entity_poly.pdbx_seq_one_letter_code
_entity_poly.pdbx_strand_id
1 'polypeptide(L)'
;RDNGLQPLRWIGTRRFGWRAVGLNPMLRAVRICAGALGAGMPARDMIVSPNHRFLIVSDGDERLLPAYGLLGRAGVSRVNASDVCYYQLMCEAHELVMVDECWSESYRATVAGLSALDGSARDQLTQILPDLSSGKDGFAPVRADVPIAL
;
A
#
# COMPACT_ATOMS: atom_id res chain seq x y z
N ARG A 1 4.35 2.96 14.05
CA ARG A 1 5.56 3.67 14.45
C ARG A 1 5.27 4.71 15.52
N ASP A 2 4.44 5.67 15.18
CA ASP A 2 4.24 6.87 16.02
C ASP A 2 3.38 6.59 17.26
N ASN A 3 2.47 5.62 17.17
CA ASN A 3 1.47 5.30 18.19
C ASN A 3 1.68 3.92 18.86
N GLY A 4 2.86 3.30 18.69
CA GLY A 4 3.16 1.98 19.25
C GLY A 4 2.36 0.85 18.60
N LEU A 5 2.03 -0.18 19.40
CA LEU A 5 1.22 -1.32 18.91
C LEU A 5 -0.22 -0.88 18.65
N GLN A 6 -0.71 -1.18 17.45
CA GLN A 6 -2.06 -0.85 17.03
C GLN A 6 -2.86 -2.11 16.67
N PRO A 7 -4.14 -2.21 17.06
CA PRO A 7 -4.98 -3.33 16.66
C PRO A 7 -5.31 -3.26 15.16
N LEU A 8 -5.32 -4.41 14.51
CA LEU A 8 -5.90 -4.53 13.18
C LEU A 8 -7.43 -4.50 13.29
N ARG A 9 -8.05 -3.56 12.59
CA ARG A 9 -9.52 -3.41 12.56
C ARG A 9 -10.15 -4.12 11.38
N TRP A 10 -9.39 -4.27 10.28
CA TRP A 10 -9.89 -4.92 9.08
C TRP A 10 -8.73 -5.43 8.21
N ILE A 11 -8.99 -6.55 7.54
CA ILE A 11 -8.10 -7.11 6.52
C ILE A 11 -8.94 -7.31 5.27
N GLY A 12 -8.59 -6.59 4.21
CA GLY A 12 -9.20 -6.74 2.91
C GLY A 12 -8.32 -7.49 1.93
N THR A 13 -8.94 -8.08 0.91
CA THR A 13 -8.23 -8.68 -0.21
C THR A 13 -8.71 -8.09 -1.52
N ARG A 14 -7.80 -8.00 -2.49
CA ARG A 14 -8.12 -7.57 -3.85
C ARG A 14 -7.42 -8.47 -4.85
N ARG A 15 -8.20 -9.18 -5.65
CA ARG A 15 -7.70 -10.13 -6.64
C ARG A 15 -7.85 -9.57 -8.05
N PHE A 16 -6.82 -9.75 -8.86
CA PHE A 16 -6.84 -9.42 -10.28
C PHE A 16 -6.41 -10.66 -11.06
N GLY A 17 -7.30 -11.14 -11.91
CA GLY A 17 -7.00 -12.26 -12.81
C GLY A 17 -6.17 -11.83 -14.01
N TRP A 18 -5.71 -12.82 -14.78
CA TRP A 18 -4.79 -12.65 -15.91
C TRP A 18 -5.23 -11.62 -16.95
N ARG A 19 -6.55 -11.52 -17.23
CA ARG A 19 -7.08 -10.51 -18.16
C ARG A 19 -6.85 -9.09 -17.65
N ALA A 20 -7.17 -8.83 -16.38
CA ALA A 20 -6.97 -7.51 -15.78
C ALA A 20 -5.48 -7.13 -15.74
N VAL A 21 -4.62 -8.06 -15.32
CA VAL A 21 -3.17 -7.86 -15.24
C VAL A 21 -2.55 -7.68 -16.63
N GLY A 22 -3.06 -8.42 -17.65
CA GLY A 22 -2.62 -8.28 -19.02
C GLY A 22 -3.01 -6.97 -19.67
N LEU A 23 -4.24 -6.48 -19.42
CA LEU A 23 -4.74 -5.22 -19.96
C LEU A 23 -4.15 -3.99 -19.23
N ASN A 24 -3.81 -4.12 -17.94
CA ASN A 24 -3.26 -3.04 -17.15
C ASN A 24 -1.97 -3.48 -16.41
N PRO A 25 -0.79 -3.25 -17.02
CA PRO A 25 0.50 -3.58 -16.39
C PRO A 25 0.75 -2.87 -15.05
N MET A 26 0.02 -1.77 -14.76
CA MET A 26 0.09 -1.08 -13.47
C MET A 26 -0.51 -1.89 -12.32
N LEU A 27 -1.22 -2.98 -12.61
CA LEU A 27 -1.69 -3.94 -11.59
C LEU A 27 -0.62 -4.98 -11.22
N ARG A 28 0.48 -5.08 -11.96
CA ARG A 28 1.55 -6.04 -11.67
C ARG A 28 2.27 -5.68 -10.39
N ALA A 29 2.46 -6.67 -9.53
CA ALA A 29 3.20 -6.49 -8.29
C ALA A 29 4.64 -6.00 -8.55
N VAL A 30 5.17 -5.32 -7.57
CA VAL A 30 6.57 -4.90 -7.50
C VAL A 30 7.30 -5.81 -6.53
N ARG A 31 8.39 -6.45 -6.99
CA ARG A 31 9.34 -7.16 -6.14
C ARG A 31 10.44 -6.20 -5.73
N ILE A 32 10.73 -6.18 -4.46
CA ILE A 32 11.83 -5.45 -3.84
C ILE A 32 12.72 -6.49 -3.17
N CYS A 33 13.91 -6.69 -3.70
CA CYS A 33 14.86 -7.67 -3.16
C CYS A 33 15.39 -7.21 -1.79
N ALA A 34 15.80 -8.16 -0.97
CA ALA A 34 16.48 -7.89 0.29
C ALA A 34 17.62 -6.88 0.09
N GLY A 35 17.69 -5.86 0.95
CA GLY A 35 18.70 -4.80 0.89
C GLY A 35 18.50 -3.73 -0.19
N ALA A 36 17.54 -3.87 -1.11
CA ALA A 36 17.40 -2.97 -2.27
C ALA A 36 17.05 -1.52 -1.91
N LEU A 37 16.56 -1.26 -0.71
CA LEU A 37 16.23 0.08 -0.22
C LEU A 37 17.39 0.73 0.57
N GLY A 38 18.49 0.01 0.74
CA GLY A 38 19.65 0.47 1.51
C GLY A 38 19.59 0.08 2.99
N ALA A 39 20.71 0.19 3.69
CA ALA A 39 20.83 -0.14 5.12
C ALA A 39 20.31 -1.54 5.51
N GLY A 40 20.38 -2.53 4.59
CA GLY A 40 19.86 -3.88 4.79
C GLY A 40 18.36 -4.02 4.62
N MET A 41 17.66 -2.97 4.21
CA MET A 41 16.21 -2.97 4.02
C MET A 41 15.81 -3.30 2.56
N PRO A 42 14.71 -4.05 2.37
CA PRO A 42 14.02 -4.89 3.35
C PRO A 42 14.91 -6.05 3.82
N ALA A 43 14.61 -6.63 5.00
CA ALA A 43 15.35 -7.79 5.52
C ALA A 43 15.16 -9.04 4.65
N ARG A 44 14.07 -9.14 3.92
CA ARG A 44 13.73 -10.22 2.98
C ARG A 44 13.09 -9.66 1.73
N ASP A 45 13.08 -10.44 0.64
CA ASP A 45 12.36 -10.07 -0.57
C ASP A 45 10.90 -9.80 -0.26
N MET A 46 10.40 -8.66 -0.70
CA MET A 46 9.00 -8.26 -0.59
C MET A 46 8.31 -8.27 -1.96
N ILE A 47 7.06 -8.68 -1.99
CA ILE A 47 6.18 -8.54 -3.17
C ILE A 47 4.97 -7.71 -2.73
N VAL A 48 4.84 -6.54 -3.31
CA VAL A 48 3.83 -5.54 -2.89
C VAL A 48 3.02 -5.03 -4.07
N SER A 49 1.87 -4.43 -3.75
CA SER A 49 1.11 -3.65 -4.74
C SER A 49 1.97 -2.47 -5.25
N PRO A 50 1.89 -2.11 -6.53
CA PRO A 50 2.59 -0.92 -7.04
C PRO A 50 2.23 0.37 -6.30
N ASN A 51 1.03 0.46 -5.75
CA ASN A 51 0.58 1.62 -4.99
C ASN A 51 0.88 1.54 -3.48
N HIS A 52 1.43 0.42 -2.99
CA HIS A 52 1.86 0.30 -1.59
C HIS A 52 2.99 1.28 -1.32
N ARG A 53 2.88 2.08 -0.25
CA ARG A 53 3.82 3.18 0.02
C ARG A 53 4.77 2.84 1.14
N PHE A 54 6.02 3.22 0.94
CA PHE A 54 7.10 3.13 1.92
C PHE A 54 7.46 4.51 2.45
N LEU A 55 7.78 4.58 3.74
CA LEU A 55 8.32 5.78 4.35
C LEU A 55 9.75 6.01 3.83
N ILE A 56 9.99 7.19 3.30
CA ILE A 56 11.32 7.66 2.93
C ILE A 56 11.58 9.03 3.54
N VAL A 57 12.85 9.42 3.60
CA VAL A 57 13.25 10.80 3.91
C VAL A 57 13.63 11.48 2.59
N SER A 58 12.96 12.58 2.27
CA SER A 58 13.25 13.41 1.10
C SER A 58 13.29 14.86 1.53
N ASP A 59 14.40 15.54 1.22
CA ASP A 59 14.64 16.94 1.59
C ASP A 59 14.48 17.24 3.10
N GLY A 60 14.83 16.25 3.94
CA GLY A 60 14.70 16.33 5.39
C GLY A 60 13.33 15.97 5.97
N ASP A 61 12.32 15.80 5.12
CA ASP A 61 10.96 15.44 5.52
C ASP A 61 10.66 13.96 5.33
N GLU A 62 9.87 13.39 6.24
CA GLU A 62 9.28 12.07 6.08
C GLU A 62 8.12 12.10 5.11
N ARG A 63 8.17 11.28 4.08
CA ARG A 63 7.17 11.20 3.00
C ARG A 63 6.86 9.76 2.63
N LEU A 64 5.72 9.54 1.99
CA LEU A 64 5.31 8.23 1.47
C LEU A 64 5.61 8.15 -0.02
N LEU A 65 6.42 7.16 -0.41
CA LEU A 65 6.78 6.86 -1.80
C LEU A 65 6.12 5.54 -2.23
N PRO A 66 5.28 5.51 -3.27
CA PRO A 66 4.70 4.26 -3.76
C PRO A 66 5.76 3.37 -4.42
N ALA A 67 5.56 2.05 -4.31
CA ALA A 67 6.50 1.04 -4.81
C ALA A 67 6.80 1.20 -6.32
N TYR A 68 5.84 1.67 -7.13
CA TYR A 68 6.11 1.94 -8.54
C TYR A 68 7.15 3.06 -8.75
N GLY A 69 7.27 4.00 -7.81
CA GLY A 69 8.29 5.06 -7.83
C GLY A 69 9.70 4.57 -7.49
N LEU A 70 9.82 3.32 -7.00
CA LEU A 70 11.10 2.66 -6.76
C LEU A 70 11.62 1.89 -7.98
N LEU A 71 10.78 1.70 -9.02
CA LEU A 71 11.19 1.01 -10.25
C LEU A 71 12.37 1.72 -10.90
N GLY A 72 13.31 0.94 -11.42
CA GLY A 72 14.58 1.44 -11.95
C GLY A 72 15.73 1.43 -10.94
N ARG A 73 15.46 1.26 -9.64
CA ARG A 73 16.52 0.96 -8.66
C ARG A 73 16.99 -0.48 -8.81
N ALA A 74 18.26 -0.74 -8.55
CA ALA A 74 18.80 -2.09 -8.49
C ALA A 74 18.03 -2.94 -7.46
N GLY A 75 17.63 -4.15 -7.83
CA GLY A 75 16.86 -5.04 -6.96
C GLY A 75 15.35 -4.73 -6.89
N VAL A 76 14.84 -3.76 -7.67
CA VAL A 76 13.40 -3.46 -7.74
C VAL A 76 12.88 -3.71 -9.15
N SER A 77 11.89 -4.59 -9.29
CA SER A 77 11.36 -5.00 -10.60
C SER A 77 9.87 -5.33 -10.54
N ARG A 78 9.21 -5.32 -11.70
CA ARG A 78 7.84 -5.84 -11.80
C ARG A 78 7.84 -7.36 -11.81
N VAL A 79 6.90 -7.95 -11.09
CA VAL A 79 6.68 -9.40 -11.11
C VAL A 79 5.93 -9.76 -12.39
N ASN A 80 6.43 -10.75 -13.13
CA ASN A 80 5.74 -11.31 -14.29
C ASN A 80 4.79 -12.43 -13.83
N ALA A 81 3.65 -12.07 -13.25
CA ALA A 81 2.61 -12.99 -12.81
C ALA A 81 1.35 -12.81 -13.67
N SER A 82 0.62 -13.92 -13.87
CA SER A 82 -0.65 -13.92 -14.60
C SER A 82 -1.80 -13.39 -13.76
N ASP A 83 -1.74 -13.56 -12.45
CA ASP A 83 -2.75 -13.12 -11.50
C ASP A 83 -2.06 -12.64 -10.21
N VAL A 84 -2.74 -11.77 -9.46
CA VAL A 84 -2.24 -11.22 -8.21
C VAL A 84 -3.35 -11.11 -7.17
N CYS A 85 -3.00 -11.29 -5.90
CA CYS A 85 -3.87 -11.03 -4.77
C CYS A 85 -3.15 -10.12 -3.77
N TYR A 86 -3.72 -8.94 -3.55
CA TYR A 86 -3.20 -7.98 -2.57
C TYR A 86 -4.00 -8.05 -1.29
N TYR A 87 -3.29 -7.99 -0.17
CA TYR A 87 -3.85 -7.85 1.17
C TYR A 87 -3.72 -6.41 1.63
N GLN A 88 -4.76 -5.91 2.28
CA GLN A 88 -4.83 -4.56 2.83
C GLN A 88 -5.08 -4.67 4.33
N LEU A 89 -4.22 -4.07 5.12
CA LEU A 89 -4.28 -4.09 6.59
C LEU A 89 -4.68 -2.71 7.09
N MET A 90 -5.82 -2.58 7.76
CA MET A 90 -6.32 -1.33 8.31
C MET A 90 -6.26 -1.35 9.83
N CYS A 91 -5.69 -0.32 10.41
CA CYS A 91 -5.70 -0.01 11.84
C CYS A 91 -6.86 0.93 12.19
N GLU A 92 -6.88 1.49 13.39
CA GLU A 92 -7.89 2.49 13.81
C GLU A 92 -7.68 3.85 13.15
N ALA A 93 -6.47 4.11 12.65
CA ALA A 93 -6.09 5.26 11.85
C ALA A 93 -5.18 4.83 10.70
N HIS A 94 -4.79 5.77 9.83
CA HIS A 94 -3.74 5.55 8.84
C HIS A 94 -2.39 5.60 9.56
N GLU A 95 -1.71 4.45 9.65
CA GLU A 95 -0.53 4.24 10.48
C GLU A 95 0.71 3.88 9.66
N LEU A 96 1.88 4.15 10.24
CA LEU A 96 3.13 3.57 9.77
C LEU A 96 3.37 2.24 10.50
N VAL A 97 3.43 1.16 9.73
CA VAL A 97 3.67 -0.21 10.19
C VAL A 97 5.03 -0.71 9.72
N MET A 98 5.70 -1.52 10.53
CA MET A 98 6.97 -2.10 10.16
C MET A 98 6.77 -3.48 9.55
N VAL A 99 7.32 -3.69 8.36
CA VAL A 99 7.32 -4.98 7.67
C VAL A 99 8.72 -5.21 7.11
N ASP A 100 9.36 -6.32 7.48
CA ASP A 100 10.71 -6.69 7.02
C ASP A 100 11.74 -5.54 7.14
N GLU A 101 11.79 -4.88 8.30
CA GLU A 101 12.65 -3.72 8.62
C GLU A 101 12.30 -2.43 7.86
N CYS A 102 11.25 -2.42 7.03
CA CYS A 102 10.79 -1.25 6.32
C CYS A 102 9.55 -0.65 6.96
N TRP A 103 9.53 0.68 7.15
CA TRP A 103 8.32 1.40 7.48
C TRP A 103 7.46 1.59 6.23
N SER A 104 6.22 1.15 6.30
CA SER A 104 5.23 1.27 5.22
C SER A 104 3.88 1.70 5.76
N GLU A 105 2.98 2.09 4.87
CA GLU A 105 1.63 2.50 5.29
C GLU A 105 0.71 1.32 5.59
N SER A 106 -0.19 1.46 6.57
CA SER A 106 -1.41 0.68 6.68
C SER A 106 -2.41 1.12 5.60
N TYR A 107 -3.51 0.38 5.42
CA TYR A 107 -4.54 0.80 4.46
C TYR A 107 -5.22 2.10 4.92
N ARG A 108 -5.14 3.13 4.08
CA ARG A 108 -5.87 4.37 4.24
C ARG A 108 -7.25 4.24 3.61
N ALA A 109 -8.29 4.22 4.45
CA ALA A 109 -9.66 4.15 3.99
C ALA A 109 -10.09 5.50 3.39
N THR A 110 -10.28 5.53 2.07
CA THR A 110 -10.72 6.71 1.31
C THR A 110 -11.92 6.37 0.45
N VAL A 111 -12.70 7.37 0.08
CA VAL A 111 -13.84 7.23 -0.84
C VAL A 111 -13.39 6.64 -2.18
N ALA A 112 -12.27 7.11 -2.73
CA ALA A 112 -11.70 6.58 -3.96
C ALA A 112 -11.25 5.12 -3.80
N GLY A 113 -10.63 4.77 -2.66
CA GLY A 113 -10.23 3.41 -2.33
C GLY A 113 -11.42 2.48 -2.20
N LEU A 114 -12.53 2.94 -1.59
CA LEU A 114 -13.76 2.18 -1.43
C LEU A 114 -14.35 1.72 -2.76
N SER A 115 -14.37 2.58 -3.78
CA SER A 115 -14.89 2.25 -5.11
C SER A 115 -14.09 1.14 -5.82
N ALA A 116 -12.86 0.93 -5.40
CA ALA A 116 -11.94 -0.04 -5.96
C ALA A 116 -12.04 -1.43 -5.29
N LEU A 117 -12.79 -1.58 -4.20
CA LEU A 117 -13.01 -2.84 -3.49
C LEU A 117 -14.14 -3.65 -4.14
N ASP A 118 -14.12 -4.97 -3.94
CA ASP A 118 -15.29 -5.81 -4.25
C ASP A 118 -16.47 -5.50 -3.29
N GLY A 119 -17.67 -6.02 -3.62
CA GLY A 119 -18.88 -5.72 -2.86
C GLY A 119 -18.77 -6.09 -1.39
N SER A 120 -18.28 -7.29 -1.09
CA SER A 120 -18.18 -7.79 0.29
C SER A 120 -17.18 -6.97 1.13
N ALA A 121 -16.01 -6.68 0.59
CA ALA A 121 -15.00 -5.86 1.28
C ALA A 121 -15.48 -4.42 1.48
N ARG A 122 -16.22 -3.88 0.50
CA ARG A 122 -16.85 -2.56 0.60
C ARG A 122 -17.89 -2.52 1.72
N ASP A 123 -18.78 -3.51 1.79
CA ASP A 123 -19.83 -3.59 2.81
C ASP A 123 -19.23 -3.68 4.21
N GLN A 124 -18.23 -4.52 4.39
CA GLN A 124 -17.49 -4.61 5.67
C GLN A 124 -16.87 -3.28 6.07
N LEU A 125 -16.20 -2.61 5.12
CA LEU A 125 -15.50 -1.36 5.41
C LEU A 125 -16.47 -0.23 5.73
N THR A 126 -17.61 -0.14 5.05
CA THR A 126 -18.65 0.87 5.33
C THR A 126 -19.38 0.62 6.64
N GLN A 127 -19.48 -0.62 7.12
CA GLN A 127 -19.96 -0.92 8.46
C GLN A 127 -19.01 -0.42 9.56
N ILE A 128 -17.68 -0.52 9.32
CA ILE A 128 -16.65 -0.05 10.27
C ILE A 128 -16.54 1.48 10.22
N LEU A 129 -16.59 2.06 9.04
CA LEU A 129 -16.43 3.50 8.76
C LEU A 129 -17.60 4.04 7.94
N PRO A 130 -18.77 4.31 8.56
CA PRO A 130 -19.97 4.76 7.85
C PRO A 130 -19.81 6.06 7.04
N ASP A 131 -18.91 6.95 7.47
CA ASP A 131 -18.61 8.23 6.82
C ASP A 131 -18.14 8.07 5.37
N LEU A 132 -17.53 6.93 5.01
CA LEU A 132 -17.15 6.62 3.63
C LEU A 132 -18.36 6.59 2.68
N SER A 133 -19.53 6.12 3.15
CA SER A 133 -20.76 6.09 2.37
C SER A 133 -21.32 7.49 2.10
N SER A 134 -21.02 8.45 2.95
CA SER A 134 -21.42 9.86 2.78
C SER A 134 -20.41 10.69 1.96
N GLY A 135 -19.39 10.05 1.40
CA GLY A 135 -18.40 10.71 0.56
C GLY A 135 -17.26 11.39 1.35
N LYS A 136 -17.06 11.01 2.60
CA LYS A 136 -15.99 11.54 3.45
C LYS A 136 -14.93 10.47 3.69
N ASP A 137 -13.66 10.82 3.48
CA ASP A 137 -12.54 9.93 3.77
C ASP A 137 -12.49 9.54 5.24
N GLY A 138 -12.21 8.26 5.51
CA GLY A 138 -12.15 7.72 6.86
C GLY A 138 -10.95 8.24 7.67
N PHE A 139 -9.81 8.43 7.01
CA PHE A 139 -8.57 8.82 7.69
C PHE A 139 -7.81 9.93 6.97
N ALA A 140 -7.22 10.83 7.76
CA ALA A 140 -6.18 11.73 7.26
C ALA A 140 -4.91 10.93 6.92
N PRO A 141 -4.07 11.40 5.98
CA PRO A 141 -2.80 10.73 5.68
C PRO A 141 -1.82 10.85 6.85
N VAL A 142 -1.11 9.76 7.18
CA VAL A 142 -0.10 9.73 8.26
C VAL A 142 1.15 10.54 7.89
N ARG A 143 1.46 10.63 6.61
CA ARG A 143 2.52 11.47 6.03
C ARG A 143 2.08 11.96 4.65
N ALA A 144 2.70 13.03 4.17
CA ALA A 144 2.50 13.51 2.81
C ALA A 144 3.10 12.54 1.79
N ASP A 145 2.47 12.44 0.61
CA ASP A 145 3.01 11.69 -0.52
C ASP A 145 4.18 12.44 -1.17
N VAL A 146 5.12 11.68 -1.76
CA VAL A 146 6.12 12.25 -2.66
C VAL A 146 5.41 12.63 -3.96
N PRO A 147 5.57 13.87 -4.45
CA PRO A 147 5.11 14.22 -5.78
C PRO A 147 5.88 13.40 -6.81
N ILE A 148 5.20 12.54 -7.56
CA ILE A 148 5.80 11.80 -8.67
C ILE A 148 5.25 12.42 -9.95
N ALA A 149 6.14 12.97 -10.78
CA ALA A 149 5.78 13.37 -12.13
C ALA A 149 5.38 12.11 -12.93
N LEU A 150 4.19 12.10 -13.49
CA LEU A 150 3.69 11.05 -14.39
C LEU A 150 4.24 11.26 -15.79
#